data_fc787bc5eaec7243c73d6032d36f9669
#
_entry.id   fc787bc5eaec7243c73d6032d36f9669
#
_cell.length_a   1.000
_cell.length_b   1.000
_cell.length_c   1.000
_cell.angle_alpha   90.00
_cell.angle_beta   90.00
_cell.angle_gamma   90.00
#
_symmetry.space_group_name_H-M   'P 1'
#
loop_
_entity.id
_entity.type
_entity.pdbx_description
1 polymer ?
#
loop_
_entity_poly.entity_id
_entity_poly.type
_entity_poly.pdbx_seq_one_letter_code
_entity_poly.pdbx_strand_id
1 'polypeptide(L)'
;RTAEELRQGMKTYEGVVRRFDFKIKTDKLVLLSDYAHHPKEIYQSAKSLSELYKNRKITAIFQPHLYTRTRDFYKDFADSLSMLDEVILCDIYPAREQPIPGVTSKLIYDNLKPGVEKSMIHKEDVLDLVRSRDFDVLVILGAGDLDNYVPEIEKILKEKI
;
A
#
# COMPACT_ATOMS: atom_id res chain seq x y z
N ARG A 1 -5.96 -31.44 4.43
CA ARG A 1 -6.14 -31.18 2.99
C ARG A 1 -5.01 -31.80 2.19
N THR A 2 -5.33 -32.24 0.97
CA THR A 2 -4.33 -32.73 0.05
C THR A 2 -3.59 -31.56 -0.63
N ALA A 3 -2.42 -31.87 -1.19
CA ALA A 3 -1.65 -30.86 -1.93
C ALA A 3 -2.44 -30.33 -3.16
N GLU A 4 -3.27 -31.19 -3.75
CA GLU A 4 -4.11 -30.82 -4.88
C GLU A 4 -5.17 -29.79 -4.48
N GLU A 5 -5.84 -30.00 -3.37
CA GLU A 5 -6.84 -29.07 -2.84
C GLU A 5 -6.23 -27.72 -2.52
N LEU A 6 -5.03 -27.70 -1.93
CA LEU A 6 -4.31 -26.49 -1.61
C LEU A 6 -3.96 -25.72 -2.89
N ARG A 7 -3.51 -26.42 -3.91
CA ARG A 7 -3.15 -25.82 -5.19
C ARG A 7 -4.34 -25.18 -5.87
N GLN A 8 -5.48 -25.87 -5.88
CA GLN A 8 -6.71 -25.33 -6.45
C GLN A 8 -7.23 -24.13 -5.66
N GLY A 9 -7.15 -24.21 -4.33
CA GLY A 9 -7.52 -23.11 -3.48
C GLY A 9 -6.69 -21.87 -3.75
N MET A 10 -5.38 -22.03 -3.94
CA MET A 10 -4.49 -20.91 -4.25
C MET A 10 -4.83 -20.28 -5.60
N LYS A 11 -5.16 -21.07 -6.62
CA LYS A 11 -5.60 -20.55 -7.90
C LYS A 11 -6.90 -19.77 -7.79
N THR A 12 -7.85 -20.31 -7.04
CA THR A 12 -9.16 -19.69 -6.83
C THR A 12 -9.03 -18.35 -6.09
N TYR A 13 -8.08 -18.26 -5.16
CA TYR A 13 -7.87 -17.08 -4.33
C TYR A 13 -6.62 -16.31 -4.72
N GLU A 14 -6.37 -16.18 -6.01
CA GLU A 14 -5.21 -15.48 -6.52
C GLU A 14 -5.08 -14.08 -5.95
N GLY A 15 -6.19 -13.34 -5.80
CA GLY A 15 -6.20 -12.04 -5.17
C GLY A 15 -5.76 -12.05 -3.71
N VAL A 16 -6.04 -13.15 -2.99
CA VAL A 16 -5.59 -13.35 -1.61
C VAL A 16 -4.09 -13.61 -1.57
N VAL A 17 -3.56 -14.35 -2.54
CA VAL A 17 -2.12 -14.62 -2.65
C VAL A 17 -1.34 -13.33 -2.85
N ARG A 18 -1.95 -12.29 -3.46
CA ARG A 18 -1.34 -10.99 -3.67
C ARG A 18 -1.35 -10.12 -2.42
N ARG A 19 -1.94 -10.58 -1.33
CA ARG A 19 -1.93 -9.91 -0.03
C ARG A 19 -0.67 -10.31 0.74
N PHE A 20 -0.04 -9.32 1.38
CA PHE A 20 1.15 -9.53 2.21
C PHE A 20 2.27 -10.25 1.47
N ASP A 21 2.53 -9.84 0.25
CA ASP A 21 3.50 -10.48 -0.62
C ASP A 21 4.89 -9.85 -0.42
N PHE A 22 5.76 -10.55 0.31
CA PHE A 22 7.11 -10.08 0.59
C PHE A 22 7.99 -10.21 -0.65
N LYS A 23 8.56 -9.11 -1.10
CA LYS A 23 9.50 -9.05 -2.21
C LYS A 23 10.96 -9.00 -1.73
N ILE A 24 11.20 -8.29 -0.63
CA ILE A 24 12.48 -8.22 0.05
C ILE A 24 12.20 -8.35 1.54
N LYS A 25 12.96 -9.22 2.22
CA LYS A 25 12.76 -9.42 3.66
C LYS A 25 14.11 -9.63 4.33
N THR A 26 14.73 -8.52 4.72
CA THR A 26 16.04 -8.54 5.39
C THR A 26 16.00 -7.68 6.64
N ASP A 27 17.07 -7.75 7.44
CA ASP A 27 17.19 -6.90 8.62
C ASP A 27 17.36 -5.43 8.28
N LYS A 28 17.83 -5.13 7.07
CA LYS A 28 18.08 -3.76 6.63
C LYS A 28 16.92 -3.15 5.87
N LEU A 29 16.16 -3.98 5.16
CA LEU A 29 15.09 -3.50 4.29
C LEU A 29 14.04 -4.58 4.11
N VAL A 30 12.78 -4.15 4.23
CA VAL A 30 11.64 -5.00 3.89
C VAL A 30 10.82 -4.27 2.83
N LEU A 31 10.49 -4.98 1.78
CA LEU A 31 9.54 -4.51 0.76
C LEU A 31 8.45 -5.54 0.63
N LEU A 32 7.21 -5.10 0.78
CA LEU A 32 6.08 -5.97 0.50
C LEU A 32 5.01 -5.24 -0.28
N SER A 33 4.27 -6.01 -1.04
CA SER A 33 3.15 -5.55 -1.84
C SER A 33 1.88 -6.15 -1.26
N ASP A 34 0.84 -5.34 -1.12
CA ASP A 34 -0.44 -5.80 -0.59
C ASP A 34 -1.56 -5.20 -1.42
N TYR A 35 -2.40 -6.07 -1.98
CA TYR A 35 -3.50 -5.67 -2.85
C TYR A 35 -4.70 -5.11 -2.09
N ALA A 36 -4.57 -4.89 -0.78
CA ALA A 36 -5.64 -4.35 0.05
C ALA A 36 -6.17 -3.02 -0.51
N HIS A 37 -7.48 -2.89 -0.58
CA HIS A 37 -8.13 -1.71 -1.16
C HIS A 37 -9.44 -1.32 -0.45
N HIS A 38 -9.90 -2.11 0.51
CA HIS A 38 -10.99 -1.75 1.42
C HIS A 38 -10.43 -1.35 2.78
N PRO A 39 -11.10 -0.46 3.53
CA PRO A 39 -10.59 -0.04 4.83
C PRO A 39 -10.29 -1.18 5.79
N LYS A 40 -11.15 -2.21 5.81
CA LYS A 40 -10.92 -3.38 6.67
C LYS A 40 -9.67 -4.14 6.30
N GLU A 41 -9.41 -4.28 5.00
CA GLU A 41 -8.21 -4.96 4.52
C GLU A 41 -6.96 -4.16 4.86
N ILE A 42 -7.01 -2.83 4.66
CA ILE A 42 -5.92 -1.92 5.03
C ILE A 42 -5.66 -2.02 6.53
N TYR A 43 -6.73 -2.02 7.34
CA TYR A 43 -6.62 -2.16 8.78
C TYR A 43 -5.88 -3.43 9.18
N GLN A 44 -6.26 -4.57 8.60
CA GLN A 44 -5.63 -5.85 8.91
C GLN A 44 -4.15 -5.86 8.52
N SER A 45 -3.82 -5.32 7.35
CA SER A 45 -2.43 -5.24 6.90
C SER A 45 -1.61 -4.31 7.79
N ALA A 46 -2.15 -3.13 8.11
CA ALA A 46 -1.46 -2.17 8.96
C ALA A 46 -1.24 -2.73 10.37
N LYS A 47 -2.25 -3.38 10.93
CA LYS A 47 -2.15 -4.01 12.25
C LYS A 47 -1.06 -5.09 12.26
N SER A 48 -1.09 -5.97 11.26
CA SER A 48 -0.11 -7.04 11.15
C SER A 48 1.31 -6.51 11.02
N LEU A 49 1.50 -5.48 10.20
CA LEU A 49 2.81 -4.85 10.01
C LEU A 49 3.29 -4.18 11.30
N SER A 50 2.40 -3.49 12.00
CA SER A 50 2.74 -2.83 13.27
C SER A 50 3.18 -3.84 14.32
N GLU A 51 2.57 -5.02 14.34
CA GLU A 51 2.94 -6.08 15.28
C GLU A 51 4.25 -6.76 14.89
N LEU A 52 4.48 -6.99 13.59
CA LEU A 52 5.69 -7.63 13.09
C LEU A 52 6.94 -6.76 13.24
N TYR A 53 6.77 -5.45 13.03
CA TYR A 53 7.90 -4.52 12.91
C TYR A 53 7.78 -3.36 13.91
N LYS A 54 7.61 -3.69 15.19
CA LYS A 54 7.37 -2.70 16.26
C LYS A 54 8.44 -1.62 16.38
N ASN A 55 9.69 -1.98 16.11
CA ASN A 55 10.83 -1.08 16.28
C ASN A 55 11.40 -0.58 14.95
N ARG A 56 10.67 -0.74 13.87
CA ARG A 56 11.12 -0.33 12.55
C ARG A 56 10.12 0.66 11.96
N LYS A 57 10.62 1.61 11.19
CA LYS A 57 9.76 2.60 10.54
C LYS A 57 9.03 1.98 9.35
N ILE A 58 7.72 2.01 9.40
CA ILE A 58 6.87 1.46 8.34
C ILE A 58 6.32 2.60 7.50
N THR A 59 6.66 2.60 6.22
CA THR A 59 6.19 3.57 5.24
C THR A 59 5.29 2.87 4.24
N ALA A 60 4.10 3.42 4.02
CA ALA A 60 3.18 2.92 3.00
C ALA A 60 3.09 3.89 1.85
N ILE A 61 3.10 3.36 0.62
CA ILE A 61 2.69 4.09 -0.57
C ILE A 61 1.33 3.51 -0.95
N PHE A 62 0.28 4.31 -0.83
CA PHE A 62 -1.09 3.87 -1.03
C PHE A 62 -1.73 4.56 -2.21
N GLN A 63 -2.27 3.77 -3.14
CA GLN A 63 -3.08 4.28 -4.24
C GLN A 63 -4.54 3.95 -3.96
N PRO A 64 -5.39 4.95 -3.65
CA PRO A 64 -6.81 4.69 -3.46
C PRO A 64 -7.44 4.18 -4.76
N HIS A 65 -8.38 3.25 -4.65
CA HIS A 65 -9.08 2.66 -5.78
C HIS A 65 -10.51 3.19 -5.80
N LEU A 66 -10.89 3.86 -6.88
CA LEU A 66 -12.19 4.44 -7.14
C LEU A 66 -12.48 5.75 -6.38
N TYR A 67 -13.06 6.69 -7.11
CA TYR A 67 -13.53 7.95 -6.52
C TYR A 67 -14.67 7.71 -5.55
N THR A 68 -15.62 6.84 -5.89
CA THR A 68 -16.77 6.55 -5.04
C THR A 68 -16.35 5.94 -3.71
N ARG A 69 -15.41 4.99 -3.73
CA ARG A 69 -14.92 4.36 -2.50
C ARG A 69 -14.16 5.37 -1.63
N THR A 70 -13.37 6.21 -2.24
CA THR A 70 -12.62 7.24 -1.50
C THR A 70 -13.59 8.23 -0.87
N ARG A 71 -14.59 8.70 -1.61
CA ARG A 71 -15.62 9.61 -1.08
C ARG A 71 -16.32 9.01 0.14
N ASP A 72 -16.69 7.75 0.04
CA ASP A 72 -17.50 7.10 1.06
C ASP A 72 -16.69 6.67 2.30
N PHE A 73 -15.40 6.37 2.14
CA PHE A 73 -14.59 5.73 3.17
C PHE A 73 -13.28 6.45 3.51
N TYR A 74 -13.09 7.69 3.08
CA TYR A 74 -11.79 8.35 3.28
C TYR A 74 -11.39 8.45 4.75
N LYS A 75 -12.35 8.61 5.67
CA LYS A 75 -12.05 8.67 7.10
C LYS A 75 -11.58 7.31 7.62
N ASP A 76 -12.20 6.24 7.16
CA ASP A 76 -11.82 4.88 7.57
C ASP A 76 -10.46 4.50 7.00
N PHE A 77 -10.16 4.90 5.77
CA PHE A 77 -8.83 4.73 5.19
C PHE A 77 -7.79 5.48 6.02
N ALA A 78 -8.07 6.73 6.37
CA ALA A 78 -7.14 7.53 7.15
C ALA A 78 -6.89 6.91 8.52
N ASP A 79 -7.93 6.44 9.20
CA ASP A 79 -7.80 5.78 10.50
C ASP A 79 -6.93 4.53 10.40
N SER A 80 -7.16 3.68 9.40
CA SER A 80 -6.40 2.46 9.21
C SER A 80 -4.93 2.74 8.89
N LEU A 81 -4.69 3.65 7.97
CA LEU A 81 -3.33 4.03 7.57
C LEU A 81 -2.56 4.72 8.68
N SER A 82 -3.26 5.40 9.59
CA SER A 82 -2.62 6.12 10.70
C SER A 82 -1.96 5.20 11.73
N MET A 83 -2.14 3.89 11.59
CA MET A 83 -1.38 2.91 12.39
C MET A 83 0.07 2.80 11.96
N LEU A 84 0.41 3.32 10.80
CA LEU A 84 1.77 3.27 10.25
C LEU A 84 2.51 4.55 10.55
N ASP A 85 3.83 4.54 10.34
CA ASP A 85 4.67 5.70 10.68
C ASP A 85 4.63 6.79 9.63
N GLU A 86 4.56 6.38 8.36
CA GLU A 86 4.51 7.32 7.25
C GLU A 86 3.56 6.81 6.18
N VAL A 87 2.78 7.73 5.61
CA VAL A 87 1.83 7.43 4.53
C VAL A 87 2.07 8.37 3.35
N ILE A 88 2.36 7.80 2.20
CA ILE A 88 2.54 8.51 0.94
C ILE A 88 1.36 8.15 0.04
N LEU A 89 0.56 9.13 -0.30
CA LEU A 89 -0.67 8.92 -1.06
C LEU A 89 -0.47 9.24 -2.53
N CYS A 90 -0.84 8.29 -3.39
CA CYS A 90 -0.89 8.51 -4.84
C CYS A 90 -2.26 9.02 -5.25
N ASP A 91 -2.37 9.49 -6.48
CA ASP A 91 -3.66 9.86 -7.07
C ASP A 91 -4.60 8.67 -7.09
N ILE A 92 -5.90 8.95 -7.01
CA ILE A 92 -6.92 7.90 -7.08
C ILE A 92 -6.84 7.18 -8.42
N TYR A 93 -6.88 5.84 -8.38
CA TYR A 93 -7.02 5.03 -9.58
C TYR A 93 -8.51 4.97 -9.95
N PRO A 94 -8.92 5.56 -11.07
CA PRO A 94 -10.34 5.71 -11.37
C PRO A 94 -11.00 4.45 -11.90
N ALA A 95 -10.23 3.49 -12.43
CA ALA A 95 -10.75 2.35 -13.17
C ALA A 95 -11.67 2.87 -14.30
N ARG A 96 -12.98 2.64 -14.21
CA ARG A 96 -13.94 3.10 -15.22
C ARG A 96 -14.76 4.30 -14.77
N GLU A 97 -14.45 4.84 -13.59
CA GLU A 97 -15.20 5.97 -13.06
C GLU A 97 -14.74 7.30 -13.68
N GLN A 98 -15.64 8.25 -13.68
CA GLN A 98 -15.31 9.63 -13.99
C GLN A 98 -14.90 10.34 -12.70
N PRO A 99 -14.01 11.35 -12.76
CA PRO A 99 -13.65 12.11 -11.59
C PRO A 99 -14.87 12.74 -10.93
N ILE A 100 -14.89 12.75 -9.60
CA ILE A 100 -15.94 13.41 -8.82
C ILE A 100 -15.33 14.69 -8.27
N PRO A 101 -15.95 15.87 -8.53
CA PRO A 101 -15.43 17.13 -8.01
C PRO A 101 -15.22 17.11 -6.50
N GLY A 102 -14.05 17.56 -6.06
CA GLY A 102 -13.71 17.59 -4.64
C GLY A 102 -13.23 16.25 -4.05
N VAL A 103 -13.22 15.19 -4.83
CA VAL A 103 -12.79 13.87 -4.35
C VAL A 103 -11.40 13.56 -4.89
N THR A 104 -10.41 13.63 -4.01
CA THR A 104 -9.01 13.31 -4.31
C THR A 104 -8.40 12.59 -3.11
N SER A 105 -7.16 12.13 -3.26
CA SER A 105 -6.40 11.54 -2.16
C SER A 105 -6.24 12.52 -0.99
N LYS A 106 -6.39 13.81 -1.22
CA LYS A 106 -6.30 14.82 -0.17
C LYS A 106 -7.33 14.63 0.92
N LEU A 107 -8.48 14.03 0.62
CA LEU A 107 -9.47 13.70 1.64
C LEU A 107 -8.88 12.75 2.70
N ILE A 108 -8.11 11.77 2.27
CA ILE A 108 -7.43 10.86 3.19
C ILE A 108 -6.30 11.60 3.89
N TYR A 109 -5.51 12.34 3.13
CA TYR A 109 -4.37 13.12 3.65
C TYR A 109 -4.78 14.01 4.80
N ASP A 110 -5.87 14.77 4.63
CA ASP A 110 -6.32 15.74 5.63
C ASP A 110 -6.87 15.06 6.89
N ASN A 111 -7.21 13.79 6.82
CA ASN A 111 -7.79 13.05 7.94
C ASN A 111 -6.81 12.07 8.61
N LEU A 112 -5.56 12.02 8.17
CA LEU A 112 -4.53 11.24 8.86
C LEU A 112 -4.26 11.86 10.24
N LYS A 113 -4.03 11.00 11.24
CA LYS A 113 -3.85 11.45 12.62
C LYS A 113 -2.56 12.21 12.81
N PRO A 114 -2.49 13.13 13.79
CA PRO A 114 -1.25 13.82 14.15
C PRO A 114 -0.15 12.81 14.49
N GLY A 115 1.08 13.12 14.09
CA GLY A 115 2.22 12.25 14.35
C GLY A 115 2.55 11.32 13.20
N VAL A 116 1.63 11.12 12.25
CA VAL A 116 1.91 10.35 11.05
C VAL A 116 2.59 11.27 10.03
N GLU A 117 3.76 10.87 9.54
CA GLU A 117 4.39 11.57 8.43
C GLU A 117 3.54 11.35 7.19
N LYS A 118 3.30 12.38 6.41
CA LYS A 118 2.42 12.28 5.27
C LYS A 118 2.87 13.12 4.10
N SER A 119 2.60 12.63 2.90
CA SER A 119 2.86 13.35 1.66
C SER A 119 1.95 12.81 0.56
N MET A 120 1.88 13.56 -0.54
CA MET A 120 1.18 13.12 -1.73
C MET A 120 2.14 13.13 -2.90
N ILE A 121 1.97 12.17 -3.80
CA ILE A 121 2.86 11.98 -4.94
C ILE A 121 2.04 11.48 -6.12
N HIS A 122 2.45 11.84 -7.33
CA HIS A 122 1.90 11.20 -8.52
C HIS A 122 2.59 9.85 -8.73
N LYS A 123 1.85 8.86 -9.22
CA LYS A 123 2.42 7.51 -9.38
C LYS A 123 3.64 7.53 -10.30
N GLU A 124 3.68 8.46 -11.27
CA GLU A 124 4.80 8.60 -12.20
C GLU A 124 6.10 8.98 -11.49
N ASP A 125 6.02 9.54 -10.28
CA ASP A 125 7.18 9.97 -9.51
C ASP A 125 7.61 8.94 -8.45
N VAL A 126 6.91 7.82 -8.33
CA VAL A 126 7.20 6.80 -7.31
C VAL A 126 8.58 6.19 -7.49
N LEU A 127 8.97 5.89 -8.71
CA LEU A 127 10.29 5.28 -8.96
C LEU A 127 11.42 6.23 -8.58
N ASP A 128 11.28 7.52 -8.89
CA ASP A 128 12.28 8.52 -8.50
C ASP A 128 12.37 8.65 -6.99
N LEU A 129 11.23 8.62 -6.29
CA LEU A 129 11.20 8.65 -4.84
C LEU A 129 11.96 7.46 -4.26
N VAL A 130 11.72 6.27 -4.77
CA VAL A 130 12.36 5.05 -4.29
C VAL A 130 13.87 5.08 -4.54
N ARG A 131 14.30 5.66 -5.67
CA ARG A 131 15.74 5.82 -5.96
C ARG A 131 16.41 6.80 -5.01
N SER A 132 15.72 7.87 -4.66
CA SER A 132 16.30 9.00 -3.92
C SER A 132 16.25 8.86 -2.41
N ARG A 133 15.47 7.93 -1.88
CA ARG A 133 15.25 7.76 -0.44
C ARG A 133 15.54 6.35 0.00
N ASP A 134 15.94 6.23 1.26
CA ASP A 134 16.07 4.94 1.91
C ASP A 134 14.82 4.67 2.75
N PHE A 135 14.45 3.39 2.84
CA PHE A 135 13.30 2.93 3.62
C PHE A 135 13.74 1.78 4.52
N ASP A 136 13.03 1.61 5.62
CA ASP A 136 13.23 0.47 6.51
C ASP A 136 12.23 -0.63 6.15
N VAL A 137 10.94 -0.36 6.32
CA VAL A 137 9.85 -1.25 5.87
C VAL A 137 8.98 -0.44 4.92
N LEU A 138 8.92 -0.86 3.67
CA LEU A 138 8.12 -0.20 2.65
C LEU A 138 7.02 -1.14 2.18
N VAL A 139 5.77 -0.70 2.28
CA VAL A 139 4.63 -1.45 1.79
C VAL A 139 3.94 -0.68 0.67
N ILE A 140 3.70 -1.38 -0.44
CA ILE A 140 2.96 -0.83 -1.59
C ILE A 140 1.53 -1.34 -1.47
N LEU A 141 0.60 -0.43 -1.17
CA LEU A 141 -0.79 -0.77 -0.90
C LEU A 141 -1.70 -0.31 -2.03
N GLY A 142 -2.64 -1.17 -2.40
CA GLY A 142 -3.70 -0.81 -3.32
C GLY A 142 -3.93 -1.82 -4.43
N ALA A 143 -5.07 -1.69 -5.10
CA ALA A 143 -5.52 -2.58 -6.14
C ALA A 143 -5.45 -1.95 -7.53
N GLY A 144 -4.87 -0.77 -7.65
CA GLY A 144 -4.78 -0.05 -8.91
C GLY A 144 -3.48 -0.37 -9.67
N ASP A 145 -3.14 0.51 -10.59
CA ASP A 145 -1.98 0.29 -11.47
C ASP A 145 -0.64 0.60 -10.82
N LEU A 146 -0.63 1.10 -9.58
CA LEU A 146 0.61 1.22 -8.80
C LEU A 146 1.32 -0.14 -8.67
N ASP A 147 0.55 -1.21 -8.62
CA ASP A 147 1.08 -2.57 -8.52
C ASP A 147 2.01 -2.91 -9.70
N ASN A 148 1.81 -2.26 -10.84
CA ASN A 148 2.65 -2.47 -12.02
C ASN A 148 4.10 -1.98 -11.82
N TYR A 149 4.32 -1.09 -10.86
CA TYR A 149 5.66 -0.58 -10.55
C TYR A 149 6.42 -1.46 -9.57
N VAL A 150 5.77 -2.42 -8.93
CA VAL A 150 6.39 -3.22 -7.86
C VAL A 150 7.65 -3.96 -8.34
N PRO A 151 7.67 -4.61 -9.52
CA PRO A 151 8.89 -5.26 -9.98
C PRO A 151 10.08 -4.30 -10.12
N GLU A 152 9.84 -3.09 -10.61
CA GLU A 152 10.88 -2.10 -10.77
C GLU A 152 11.33 -1.53 -9.43
N ILE A 153 10.39 -1.31 -8.50
CA ILE A 153 10.69 -0.88 -7.13
C ILE A 153 11.58 -1.93 -6.45
N GLU A 154 11.24 -3.20 -6.60
CA GLU A 154 12.02 -4.30 -6.05
C GLU A 154 13.45 -4.29 -6.59
N LYS A 155 13.60 -4.09 -7.89
CA LYS A 155 14.91 -4.04 -8.54
C LYS A 155 15.75 -2.89 -8.01
N ILE A 156 15.16 -1.70 -7.93
CA ILE A 156 15.84 -0.50 -7.43
C ILE A 156 16.33 -0.72 -6.00
N LEU A 157 15.47 -1.24 -5.13
CA LEU A 157 15.81 -1.44 -3.73
C LEU A 157 16.83 -2.55 -3.53
N LYS A 158 16.78 -3.61 -4.34
CA LYS A 158 17.79 -4.69 -4.27
C LYS A 158 19.18 -4.19 -4.62
N GLU A 159 19.29 -3.21 -5.51
CA GLU A 159 20.56 -2.63 -5.88
C GLU A 159 21.18 -1.80 -4.74
N LYS A 160 20.40 -1.43 -3.74
CA LYS A 160 20.86 -0.62 -2.60
C LYS A 160 21.34 -1.47 -1.42
N ILE A 161 21.09 -2.76 -1.42
CA ILE A 161 21.44 -3.63 -0.29
C ILE A 161 22.44 -4.71 -0.66
#